data_92dbc4a208ea10102ef3e31de16a362d
#
_entry.id   92dbc4a208ea10102ef3e31de16a362d
#
_cell.length_a   1.000
_cell.length_b   1.000
_cell.length_c   1.000
_cell.angle_alpha   90.00
_cell.angle_beta   90.00
_cell.angle_gamma   90.00
#
_symmetry.space_group_name_H-M   'P 1'
#
loop_
_entity.id
_entity.type
_entity.pdbx_description
1 polymer ?
#
loop_
_entity_poly.entity_id
_entity_poly.type
_entity_poly.pdbx_seq_one_letter_code
_entity_poly.pdbx_strand_id
1 'polypeptide(L)'
;MHDTNGFRFIEEPTSPDDILGHAAIRKALKPYAIGVATGEMCQNRVIFKQLLQAQAIDVCQIDACRMGGVNEVLAVLLMAKKFGVPIVPHSGGVGLPEYTQHLSTIDYVVVSGKLSLLEYVDHLHEHFLHPSVIKEGYYVTPTNPGYSVEMKESAFAKFGFPSGEFWKSEEAKPILEHLPK
;
A
#
# COMPACT_ATOMS: atom_id res chain seq x y z
N MET A 1 -14.67 -0.27 25.54
CA MET A 1 -14.61 -1.41 24.62
C MET A 1 -14.67 -0.82 23.23
N HIS A 2 -13.54 -0.70 22.54
CA HIS A 2 -13.56 -0.36 21.14
C HIS A 2 -14.08 -1.60 20.41
N ASP A 3 -15.23 -1.44 19.78
CA ASP A 3 -15.81 -2.47 18.94
C ASP A 3 -14.90 -2.66 17.72
N THR A 4 -13.99 -3.62 17.84
CA THR A 4 -13.22 -4.12 16.70
C THR A 4 -14.14 -5.00 15.88
N ASN A 5 -15.19 -4.40 15.31
CA ASN A 5 -15.93 -5.02 14.23
C ASN A 5 -14.95 -5.17 13.07
N GLY A 6 -14.22 -6.29 13.11
CA GLY A 6 -13.17 -6.59 12.18
C GLY A 6 -13.70 -6.48 10.78
N PHE A 7 -13.06 -5.67 9.95
CA PHE A 7 -13.26 -5.68 8.52
C PHE A 7 -13.09 -7.12 8.04
N ARG A 8 -14.18 -7.75 7.63
CA ARG A 8 -14.15 -9.03 6.94
C ARG A 8 -14.26 -8.74 5.46
N PHE A 9 -13.16 -8.86 4.78
CA PHE A 9 -13.12 -8.78 3.32
C PHE A 9 -12.24 -9.87 2.75
N ILE A 10 -12.48 -10.20 1.51
CA ILE A 10 -11.58 -10.96 0.67
C ILE A 10 -10.83 -10.00 -0.24
N GLU A 11 -9.54 -10.19 -0.35
CA GLU A 11 -8.67 -9.38 -1.18
C GLU A 11 -8.43 -10.06 -2.52
N GLU A 12 -8.51 -9.29 -3.60
CA GLU A 12 -8.28 -9.72 -4.99
C GLU A 12 -8.86 -11.10 -5.35
N PRO A 13 -10.19 -11.30 -5.16
CA PRO A 13 -10.79 -12.62 -5.36
C PRO A 13 -10.83 -13.09 -6.82
N THR A 14 -10.44 -12.24 -7.76
CA THR A 14 -10.28 -12.52 -9.19
C THR A 14 -9.13 -11.68 -9.75
N SER A 15 -8.88 -11.73 -11.07
CA SER A 15 -7.85 -10.89 -11.68
C SER A 15 -8.03 -9.42 -11.32
N PRO A 16 -6.96 -8.70 -10.94
CA PRO A 16 -7.03 -7.27 -10.61
C PRO A 16 -7.66 -6.40 -11.70
N ASP A 17 -7.54 -6.82 -12.96
CA ASP A 17 -8.10 -6.10 -14.11
C ASP A 17 -9.57 -6.42 -14.39
N ASP A 18 -10.15 -7.42 -13.71
CA ASP A 18 -11.54 -7.84 -13.92
C ASP A 18 -12.51 -7.09 -12.99
N ILE A 19 -12.82 -5.85 -13.36
CA ILE A 19 -13.73 -4.97 -12.59
C ILE A 19 -15.13 -5.59 -12.44
N LEU A 20 -15.67 -6.18 -13.51
CA LEU A 20 -17.02 -6.75 -13.47
C LEU A 20 -17.06 -8.07 -12.70
N GLY A 21 -15.99 -8.86 -12.74
CA GLY A 21 -15.83 -10.04 -11.90
C GLY A 21 -15.81 -9.68 -10.42
N HIS A 22 -15.06 -8.66 -10.02
CA HIS A 22 -15.10 -8.14 -8.65
C HIS A 22 -16.52 -7.71 -8.24
N ALA A 23 -17.26 -6.98 -9.11
CA ALA A 23 -18.63 -6.57 -8.84
C ALA A 23 -19.56 -7.78 -8.67
N ALA A 24 -19.42 -8.81 -9.49
CA ALA A 24 -20.21 -10.04 -9.40
C ALA A 24 -19.93 -10.79 -8.09
N ILE A 25 -18.65 -10.94 -7.72
CA ILE A 25 -18.23 -11.60 -6.48
C ILE A 25 -18.74 -10.80 -5.27
N ARG A 26 -18.56 -9.48 -5.26
CA ARG A 26 -19.08 -8.61 -4.20
C ARG A 26 -20.58 -8.79 -3.99
N LYS A 27 -21.36 -8.80 -5.08
CA LYS A 27 -22.80 -9.05 -5.03
C LYS A 27 -23.12 -10.41 -4.40
N ALA A 28 -22.38 -11.46 -4.77
CA ALA A 28 -22.58 -12.81 -4.25
C ALA A 28 -22.21 -12.93 -2.76
N LEU A 29 -21.20 -12.18 -2.30
CA LEU A 29 -20.73 -12.20 -0.91
C LEU A 29 -21.57 -11.35 0.05
N LYS A 30 -22.39 -10.44 -0.45
CA LYS A 30 -23.22 -9.55 0.37
C LYS A 30 -24.07 -10.26 1.45
N PRO A 31 -24.72 -11.42 1.19
CA PRO A 31 -25.47 -12.15 2.22
C PRO A 31 -24.62 -12.67 3.38
N TYR A 32 -23.32 -12.80 3.16
CA TYR A 32 -22.37 -13.33 4.16
C TYR A 32 -21.66 -12.22 4.93
N ALA A 33 -21.99 -10.95 4.68
CA ALA A 33 -21.33 -9.78 5.23
C ALA A 33 -19.78 -9.80 5.02
N ILE A 34 -19.35 -10.33 3.87
CA ILE A 34 -17.96 -10.32 3.45
C ILE A 34 -17.79 -9.27 2.37
N GLY A 35 -16.91 -8.31 2.62
CA GLY A 35 -16.55 -7.27 1.65
C GLY A 35 -15.56 -7.77 0.61
N VAL A 36 -15.34 -6.97 -0.43
CA VAL A 36 -14.30 -7.16 -1.44
C VAL A 36 -13.34 -5.99 -1.39
N ALA A 37 -12.06 -6.29 -1.34
CA ALA A 37 -10.96 -5.33 -1.39
C ALA A 37 -10.10 -5.58 -2.63
N THR A 38 -9.70 -4.52 -3.30
CA THR A 38 -8.67 -4.53 -4.36
C THR A 38 -8.20 -3.12 -4.64
N GLY A 39 -7.11 -3.01 -5.40
CA GLY A 39 -6.61 -1.73 -5.88
C GLY A 39 -5.09 -1.61 -5.92
N GLU A 40 -4.33 -2.52 -5.32
CA GLU A 40 -2.87 -2.45 -5.33
C GLU A 40 -2.25 -2.50 -6.73
N MET A 41 -2.90 -3.19 -7.66
CA MET A 41 -2.47 -3.29 -9.05
C MET A 41 -3.00 -2.15 -9.95
N CYS A 42 -3.88 -1.29 -9.45
CA CYS A 42 -4.45 -0.18 -10.20
C CYS A 42 -3.41 0.92 -10.44
N GLN A 43 -3.28 1.35 -11.69
CA GLN A 43 -2.21 2.24 -12.13
C GLN A 43 -2.64 3.71 -12.22
N ASN A 44 -3.94 4.01 -12.16
CA ASN A 44 -4.46 5.35 -12.32
C ASN A 44 -5.87 5.52 -11.75
N ARG A 45 -6.26 6.78 -11.54
CA ARG A 45 -7.58 7.17 -11.02
C ARG A 45 -8.77 6.68 -11.83
N VAL A 46 -8.61 6.40 -13.13
CA VAL A 46 -9.73 5.99 -13.99
C VAL A 46 -10.16 4.57 -13.65
N ILE A 47 -9.22 3.66 -13.36
CA ILE A 47 -9.52 2.29 -12.94
C ILE A 47 -10.26 2.32 -11.60
N PHE A 48 -9.79 3.09 -10.63
CA PHE A 48 -10.49 3.29 -9.35
C PHE A 48 -11.90 3.86 -9.53
N LYS A 49 -12.05 4.86 -10.42
CA LYS A 49 -13.39 5.38 -10.76
C LYS A 49 -14.30 4.27 -11.30
N GLN A 50 -13.80 3.40 -12.15
CA GLN A 50 -14.58 2.30 -12.72
C GLN A 50 -14.97 1.26 -11.66
N LEU A 51 -14.04 0.87 -10.78
CA LEU A 51 -14.32 -0.01 -9.62
C LEU A 51 -15.42 0.57 -8.73
N LEU A 52 -15.34 1.84 -8.40
CA LEU A 52 -16.31 2.53 -7.56
C LEU A 52 -17.67 2.65 -8.26
N GLN A 53 -17.73 3.01 -9.54
CA GLN A 53 -18.95 3.12 -10.33
C GLN A 53 -19.64 1.77 -10.54
N ALA A 54 -18.86 0.71 -10.74
CA ALA A 54 -19.38 -0.66 -10.87
C ALA A 54 -19.80 -1.26 -9.52
N GLN A 55 -19.60 -0.53 -8.41
CA GLN A 55 -19.80 -1.06 -7.05
C GLN A 55 -19.03 -2.38 -6.84
N ALA A 56 -17.80 -2.42 -7.33
CA ALA A 56 -16.98 -3.63 -7.34
C ALA A 56 -16.26 -3.89 -6.01
N ILE A 57 -16.10 -2.86 -5.17
CA ILE A 57 -15.30 -2.93 -3.95
C ILE A 57 -16.03 -2.36 -2.74
N ASP A 58 -15.71 -2.88 -1.57
CA ASP A 58 -16.10 -2.37 -0.25
C ASP A 58 -14.92 -1.70 0.46
N VAL A 59 -13.69 -2.02 0.06
CA VAL A 59 -12.45 -1.45 0.56
C VAL A 59 -11.54 -1.12 -0.62
N CYS A 60 -10.99 0.08 -0.63
CA CYS A 60 -10.10 0.56 -1.67
C CYS A 60 -8.64 0.48 -1.20
N GLN A 61 -7.83 -0.30 -1.90
CA GLN A 61 -6.43 -0.57 -1.55
C GLN A 61 -5.48 0.11 -2.54
N ILE A 62 -5.27 1.41 -2.35
CA ILE A 62 -4.35 2.18 -3.20
C ILE A 62 -2.90 1.79 -2.88
N ASP A 63 -2.12 1.48 -3.90
CA ASP A 63 -0.65 1.43 -3.80
C ASP A 63 -0.06 2.74 -4.31
N ALA A 64 0.62 3.45 -3.42
CA ALA A 64 1.20 4.76 -3.73
C ALA A 64 2.35 4.69 -4.76
N CYS A 65 3.01 3.54 -4.90
CA CYS A 65 4.09 3.32 -5.87
C CYS A 65 3.57 2.90 -7.25
N ARG A 66 2.33 2.41 -7.35
CA ARG A 66 1.67 2.10 -8.63
C ARG A 66 1.04 3.32 -9.27
N MET A 67 0.66 4.30 -8.46
CA MET A 67 0.00 5.52 -8.91
C MET A 67 1.00 6.57 -9.42
N GLY A 68 0.54 7.45 -10.28
CA GLY A 68 1.35 8.55 -10.86
C GLY A 68 1.68 9.69 -9.89
N GLY A 69 1.79 9.41 -8.58
CA GLY A 69 2.16 10.35 -7.54
C GLY A 69 0.99 10.84 -6.68
N VAL A 70 1.30 11.78 -5.80
CA VAL A 70 0.37 12.28 -4.76
C VAL A 70 -0.95 12.79 -5.36
N ASN A 71 -0.92 13.47 -6.49
CA ASN A 71 -2.13 14.00 -7.13
C ASN A 71 -3.11 12.91 -7.56
N GLU A 72 -2.60 11.78 -8.05
CA GLU A 72 -3.43 10.62 -8.41
C GLU A 72 -4.04 9.99 -7.14
N VAL A 73 -3.22 9.82 -6.10
CA VAL A 73 -3.68 9.26 -4.81
C VAL A 73 -4.78 10.17 -4.22
N LEU A 74 -4.57 11.48 -4.14
CA LEU A 74 -5.57 12.42 -3.64
C LEU A 74 -6.89 12.36 -4.42
N ALA A 75 -6.82 12.23 -5.74
CA ALA A 75 -8.03 12.07 -6.56
C ALA A 75 -8.80 10.80 -6.18
N VAL A 76 -8.10 9.69 -5.91
CA VAL A 76 -8.73 8.43 -5.49
C VAL A 76 -9.32 8.54 -4.09
N LEU A 77 -8.60 9.16 -3.12
CA LEU A 77 -9.12 9.39 -1.77
C LEU A 77 -10.46 10.17 -1.81
N LEU A 78 -10.51 11.24 -2.60
CA LEU A 78 -11.73 12.05 -2.76
C LEU A 78 -12.86 11.27 -3.43
N MET A 79 -12.57 10.47 -4.45
CA MET A 79 -13.56 9.61 -5.09
C MET A 79 -14.09 8.54 -4.11
N ALA A 80 -13.20 7.84 -3.42
CA ALA A 80 -13.60 6.83 -2.44
C ALA A 80 -14.49 7.45 -1.35
N LYS A 81 -14.13 8.62 -0.83
CA LYS A 81 -14.97 9.39 0.09
C LYS A 81 -16.35 9.69 -0.49
N LYS A 82 -16.43 10.13 -1.76
CA LYS A 82 -17.70 10.42 -2.44
C LYS A 82 -18.58 9.18 -2.57
N PHE A 83 -17.99 8.02 -2.81
CA PHE A 83 -18.72 6.74 -2.95
C PHE A 83 -18.95 6.04 -1.60
N GLY A 84 -18.40 6.56 -0.50
CA GLY A 84 -18.55 5.97 0.83
C GLY A 84 -17.73 4.70 1.04
N VAL A 85 -16.68 4.50 0.24
CA VAL A 85 -15.78 3.35 0.32
C VAL A 85 -14.55 3.74 1.15
N PRO A 86 -14.24 3.00 2.24
CA PRO A 86 -13.05 3.26 3.05
C PRO A 86 -11.77 2.92 2.31
N ILE A 87 -10.69 3.59 2.69
CA ILE A 87 -9.34 3.35 2.21
C ILE A 87 -8.59 2.50 3.22
N VAL A 88 -8.00 1.39 2.77
CA VAL A 88 -7.00 0.59 3.48
C VAL A 88 -5.85 0.39 2.51
N PRO A 89 -4.84 1.27 2.52
CA PRO A 89 -3.81 1.26 1.50
C PRO A 89 -2.98 -0.02 1.52
N HIS A 90 -2.60 -0.49 0.33
CA HIS A 90 -1.54 -1.48 0.20
C HIS A 90 -0.20 -0.86 0.62
N SER A 91 0.58 -1.62 1.39
CA SER A 91 1.87 -1.19 1.91
C SER A 91 2.87 -2.34 2.07
N GLY A 92 2.78 -3.32 1.21
CA GLY A 92 3.52 -4.59 1.24
C GLY A 92 4.90 -4.57 0.58
N GLY A 93 5.60 -3.45 0.50
CA GLY A 93 6.90 -3.34 -0.17
C GLY A 93 7.94 -2.53 0.59
N VAL A 94 9.20 -2.65 0.16
CA VAL A 94 10.34 -1.91 0.74
C VAL A 94 10.12 -0.40 0.63
N GLY A 95 10.15 0.31 1.75
CA GLY A 95 9.90 1.75 1.82
C GLY A 95 8.45 2.18 1.61
N LEU A 96 7.55 1.24 1.33
CA LEU A 96 6.15 1.55 1.08
C LEU A 96 5.41 1.95 2.37
N PRO A 97 5.61 1.30 3.54
CA PRO A 97 5.07 1.80 4.80
C PRO A 97 5.54 3.21 5.13
N GLU A 98 6.83 3.51 4.91
CA GLU A 98 7.43 4.83 5.11
C GLU A 98 6.74 5.92 4.29
N TYR A 99 6.38 5.62 3.05
CA TYR A 99 5.71 6.56 2.15
C TYR A 99 4.21 6.64 2.43
N THR A 100 3.56 5.49 2.52
CA THR A 100 2.09 5.39 2.59
C THR A 100 1.53 5.97 3.89
N GLN A 101 2.27 5.93 5.00
CA GLN A 101 1.84 6.56 6.26
C GLN A 101 1.55 8.06 6.11
N HIS A 102 2.28 8.78 5.25
CA HIS A 102 2.01 10.20 4.99
C HIS A 102 0.67 10.39 4.27
N LEU A 103 0.37 9.53 3.30
CA LEU A 103 -0.89 9.58 2.54
C LEU A 103 -2.08 9.15 3.39
N SER A 104 -1.90 8.16 4.26
CA SER A 104 -2.91 7.75 5.25
C SER A 104 -3.18 8.88 6.25
N THR A 105 -2.15 9.61 6.65
CA THR A 105 -2.31 10.80 7.50
C THR A 105 -3.12 11.89 6.80
N ILE A 106 -2.88 12.12 5.51
CA ILE A 106 -3.67 13.06 4.70
C ILE A 106 -5.13 12.60 4.62
N ASP A 107 -5.38 11.31 4.37
CA ASP A 107 -6.76 10.80 4.37
C ASP A 107 -7.44 11.07 5.71
N TYR A 108 -6.79 10.73 6.81
CA TYR A 108 -7.34 10.94 8.15
C TYR A 108 -7.64 12.42 8.43
N VAL A 109 -6.67 13.31 8.19
CA VAL A 109 -6.77 14.73 8.61
C VAL A 109 -7.69 15.52 7.69
N VAL A 110 -7.65 15.26 6.38
CA VAL A 110 -8.26 16.16 5.39
C VAL A 110 -9.47 15.53 4.66
N VAL A 111 -9.51 14.20 4.51
CA VAL A 111 -10.52 13.57 3.67
C VAL A 111 -11.53 12.80 4.49
N SER A 112 -11.15 11.69 5.11
CA SER A 112 -12.09 10.77 5.75
C SER A 112 -12.51 11.20 7.16
N GLY A 113 -11.58 11.75 7.94
CA GLY A 113 -11.74 11.98 9.37
C GLY A 113 -11.77 10.69 10.20
N LYS A 114 -11.35 9.57 9.63
CA LYS A 114 -11.42 8.24 10.25
C LYS A 114 -10.06 7.58 10.28
N LEU A 115 -9.70 6.99 11.42
CA LEU A 115 -8.56 6.08 11.48
C LEU A 115 -8.85 4.87 10.59
N SER A 116 -7.86 4.48 9.82
CA SER A 116 -7.90 3.31 8.94
C SER A 116 -6.81 2.32 9.33
N LEU A 117 -6.84 1.16 8.71
CA LEU A 117 -5.76 0.20 8.77
C LEU A 117 -4.69 0.55 7.73
N LEU A 118 -3.46 0.20 8.04
CA LEU A 118 -2.34 0.29 7.10
C LEU A 118 -1.49 -0.96 7.31
N GLU A 119 -1.18 -1.66 6.22
CA GLU A 119 -0.27 -2.80 6.28
C GLU A 119 1.08 -2.41 6.87
N TYR A 120 1.67 -3.34 7.60
CA TYR A 120 3.00 -3.18 8.14
C TYR A 120 3.89 -4.32 7.65
N VAL A 121 4.86 -3.95 6.83
CA VAL A 121 5.91 -4.83 6.33
C VAL A 121 7.25 -4.18 6.63
N ASP A 122 8.04 -4.80 7.50
CA ASP A 122 9.30 -4.25 8.00
C ASP A 122 10.52 -4.62 7.13
N HIS A 123 10.30 -4.85 5.85
CA HIS A 123 11.36 -5.20 4.92
C HIS A 123 12.38 -4.08 4.77
N LEU A 124 13.63 -4.37 5.12
CA LEU A 124 14.78 -3.47 4.96
C LEU A 124 14.66 -2.13 5.71
N HIS A 125 13.80 -2.04 6.72
CA HIS A 125 13.62 -0.81 7.53
C HIS A 125 14.93 -0.30 8.12
N GLU A 126 15.85 -1.20 8.49
CA GLU A 126 17.17 -0.86 9.02
C GLU A 126 18.04 -0.06 8.06
N HIS A 127 17.70 -0.05 6.77
CA HIS A 127 18.42 0.67 5.73
C HIS A 127 17.87 2.08 5.45
N PHE A 128 16.74 2.45 6.04
CA PHE A 128 16.16 3.80 5.93
C PHE A 128 16.68 4.73 7.01
N LEU A 129 16.77 6.03 6.70
CA LEU A 129 17.13 7.06 7.68
C LEU A 129 16.01 7.28 8.71
N HIS A 130 14.76 7.19 8.26
CA HIS A 130 13.56 7.46 9.04
C HIS A 130 12.52 6.34 8.84
N PRO A 131 12.80 5.10 9.30
CA PRO A 131 11.88 3.99 9.13
C PRO A 131 10.56 4.24 9.88
N SER A 132 9.51 3.58 9.42
CA SER A 132 8.22 3.63 10.11
C SER A 132 8.31 3.12 11.54
N VAL A 133 7.67 3.82 12.45
CA VAL A 133 7.63 3.47 13.88
C VAL A 133 6.23 3.04 14.26
N ILE A 134 6.13 1.85 14.89
CA ILE A 134 4.89 1.33 15.43
C ILE A 134 4.93 1.44 16.97
N LYS A 135 3.90 2.05 17.53
CA LYS A 135 3.70 2.13 18.98
C LYS A 135 2.28 1.72 19.32
N GLU A 136 2.15 0.72 20.20
CA GLU A 136 0.83 0.21 20.66
C GLU A 136 -0.12 -0.17 19.52
N GLY A 137 0.42 -0.70 18.40
CA GLY A 137 -0.34 -1.08 17.22
C GLY A 137 -0.69 0.06 16.26
N TYR A 138 -0.16 1.25 16.48
CA TYR A 138 -0.38 2.43 15.62
C TYR A 138 0.91 2.90 14.97
N TYR A 139 0.80 3.37 13.74
CA TYR A 139 1.87 4.15 13.11
C TYR A 139 2.03 5.49 13.84
N VAL A 140 3.26 5.81 14.19
CA VAL A 140 3.61 7.13 14.74
C VAL A 140 3.84 8.08 13.58
N THR A 141 3.00 9.10 13.46
CA THR A 141 3.11 10.11 12.38
C THR A 141 4.49 10.77 12.39
N PRO A 142 5.24 10.74 11.27
CA PRO A 142 6.53 11.39 11.17
C PRO A 142 6.39 12.92 11.33
N THR A 143 7.34 13.53 12.01
CA THR A 143 7.40 14.99 12.21
C THR A 143 8.51 15.66 11.41
N ASN A 144 9.46 14.88 10.88
CA ASN A 144 10.52 15.39 10.04
C ASN A 144 9.99 15.71 8.64
N PRO A 145 10.54 16.75 7.96
CA PRO A 145 10.21 17.02 6.56
C PRO A 145 10.60 15.84 5.65
N GLY A 146 9.88 15.69 4.55
CA GLY A 146 10.14 14.63 3.55
C GLY A 146 9.11 13.50 3.59
N TYR A 147 9.40 12.45 2.85
CA TYR A 147 8.52 11.27 2.70
C TYR A 147 9.02 10.03 3.44
N SER A 148 10.07 10.16 4.25
CA SER A 148 10.68 9.09 5.05
C SER A 148 11.28 7.93 4.23
N VAL A 149 11.47 8.10 2.93
CA VAL A 149 11.96 7.06 2.01
C VAL A 149 13.45 7.17 1.69
N GLU A 150 14.17 8.02 2.38
CA GLU A 150 15.61 8.17 2.21
C GLU A 150 16.37 6.99 2.83
N MET A 151 17.17 6.32 2.01
CA MET A 151 18.02 5.22 2.46
C MET A 151 19.39 5.72 2.92
N LYS A 152 20.00 4.99 3.84
CA LYS A 152 21.36 5.24 4.32
C LYS A 152 22.38 5.05 3.19
N GLU A 153 23.35 5.94 3.06
CA GLU A 153 24.46 5.82 2.10
C GLU A 153 25.22 4.49 2.26
N SER A 154 25.36 4.00 3.48
CA SER A 154 25.98 2.70 3.76
C SER A 154 25.22 1.51 3.15
N ALA A 155 23.90 1.63 2.98
CA ALA A 155 23.10 0.60 2.30
C ALA A 155 23.45 0.54 0.81
N PHE A 156 23.56 1.69 0.15
CA PHE A 156 23.99 1.75 -1.25
C PHE A 156 25.42 1.25 -1.44
N ALA A 157 26.35 1.66 -0.58
CA ALA A 157 27.74 1.21 -0.65
C ALA A 157 27.85 -0.31 -0.50
N LYS A 158 27.06 -0.90 0.38
CA LYS A 158 27.07 -2.34 0.63
C LYS A 158 26.30 -3.14 -0.43
N PHE A 159 25.08 -2.72 -0.76
CA PHE A 159 24.14 -3.54 -1.55
C PHE A 159 23.88 -3.03 -2.96
N GLY A 160 24.37 -1.85 -3.33
CA GLY A 160 24.14 -1.29 -4.67
C GLY A 160 24.66 -2.21 -5.79
N PHE A 161 23.75 -2.73 -6.61
CA PHE A 161 24.11 -3.61 -7.73
C PHE A 161 24.67 -2.81 -8.92
N PRO A 162 25.70 -3.28 -9.62
CA PRO A 162 26.50 -4.51 -9.37
C PRO A 162 27.78 -4.25 -8.54
N SER A 163 28.04 -3.01 -8.12
CA SER A 163 29.35 -2.57 -7.61
C SER A 163 29.49 -2.59 -6.09
N GLY A 164 28.39 -2.75 -5.35
CA GLY A 164 28.39 -2.80 -3.89
C GLY A 164 29.24 -3.94 -3.32
N GLU A 165 29.66 -3.79 -2.07
CA GLU A 165 30.55 -4.75 -1.39
C GLU A 165 29.94 -6.16 -1.37
N PHE A 166 28.65 -6.28 -1.11
CA PHE A 166 27.94 -7.56 -1.08
C PHE A 166 28.13 -8.35 -2.38
N TRP A 167 28.01 -7.69 -3.54
CA TRP A 167 28.07 -8.35 -4.85
C TRP A 167 29.45 -8.87 -5.22
N LYS A 168 30.48 -8.48 -4.46
CA LYS A 168 31.87 -8.98 -4.59
C LYS A 168 32.17 -10.11 -3.62
N SER A 169 31.25 -10.44 -2.72
CA SER A 169 31.43 -11.46 -1.69
C SER A 169 31.12 -12.87 -2.20
N GLU A 170 31.61 -13.87 -1.45
CA GLU A 170 31.28 -15.28 -1.71
C GLU A 170 29.80 -15.57 -1.58
N GLU A 171 29.10 -14.84 -0.69
CA GLU A 171 27.67 -14.98 -0.46
C GLU A 171 26.82 -14.60 -1.68
N ALA A 172 27.31 -13.69 -2.50
CA ALA A 172 26.60 -13.25 -3.71
C ALA A 172 26.76 -14.22 -4.91
N LYS A 173 27.77 -15.08 -4.91
CA LYS A 173 28.06 -15.98 -6.04
C LYS A 173 26.87 -16.82 -6.48
N PRO A 174 26.16 -17.54 -5.58
CA PRO A 174 25.01 -18.33 -5.98
C PRO A 174 23.89 -17.50 -6.61
N ILE A 175 23.71 -16.26 -6.15
CA ILE A 175 22.70 -15.35 -6.69
C ILE A 175 23.11 -14.92 -8.10
N LEU A 176 24.36 -14.54 -8.30
CA LEU A 176 24.88 -14.06 -9.58
C LEU A 176 24.85 -15.14 -10.68
N GLU A 177 25.06 -16.41 -10.30
CA GLU A 177 24.99 -17.55 -11.22
C GLU A 177 23.58 -17.78 -11.80
N HIS A 178 22.54 -17.35 -11.10
CA HIS A 178 21.13 -17.49 -11.51
C HIS A 178 20.56 -16.25 -12.22
N LEU A 179 21.36 -15.17 -12.36
CA LEU A 179 20.91 -14.01 -13.12
C LEU A 179 20.87 -14.32 -14.62
N PRO A 180 19.84 -13.84 -15.34
CA PRO A 180 19.81 -13.96 -16.79
C PRO A 180 21.03 -13.28 -17.41
N LYS A 181 21.66 -13.95 -18.35
CA LYS A 181 22.83 -13.41 -19.08
C LYS A 181 22.41 -12.40 -20.13
#